data_20dfa63ce8d7df14da24fe2fa0cb4417
#
_entry.id   20dfa63ce8d7df14da24fe2fa0cb4417
#
_cell.length_a   1.000
_cell.length_b   1.000
_cell.length_c   1.000
_cell.angle_alpha   90.00
_cell.angle_beta   90.00
_cell.angle_gamma   90.00
#
_symmetry.space_group_name_H-M   'P 1'
#
loop_
_entity.id
_entity.type
_entity.pdbx_description
1 polymer ?
#
loop_
_entity_poly.entity_id
_entity_poly.type
_entity_poly.pdbx_seq_one_letter_code
_entity_poly.pdbx_strand_id
1 'polypeptide(L)'
;EKMGMRSTSLVVDVTNYVMLELGQPLHAFDKSKIKGGLTIKLAGKVQKFKTLDGVERTLDPNDLMVCDDEQPLALAGTMGGLSSEISETTTDIALEAVHFCEVCIAKNSRRHKLSSEASRRLERSVDPSLAEFASARFVQLLTAHSSAQHVATVVDGDPIYPPLVTIDPAYVSKTLGFDIPAKKVAEVLHVI
;
A
#
# COMPACT_ATOMS: atom_id res chain seq x y z
N GLU A 1 15.84 -2.95 -10.95
CA GLU A 1 17.25 -2.76 -10.58
C GLU A 1 17.70 -1.29 -10.66
N LYS A 2 17.34 -0.55 -11.73
CA LYS A 2 17.69 0.88 -11.88
C LYS A 2 17.19 1.79 -10.75
N MET A 3 16.15 1.37 -10.04
CA MET A 3 15.56 2.07 -8.88
C MET A 3 16.05 1.52 -7.54
N GLY A 4 17.13 0.72 -7.52
CA GLY A 4 17.73 0.15 -6.31
C GLY A 4 16.99 -1.05 -5.72
N MET A 5 15.96 -1.57 -6.39
CA MET A 5 15.25 -2.77 -5.97
C MET A 5 15.82 -4.00 -6.65
N ARG A 6 15.98 -5.08 -5.87
CA ARG A 6 16.42 -6.38 -6.40
C ARG A 6 15.22 -7.14 -6.95
N SER A 7 15.34 -7.70 -8.15
CA SER A 7 14.38 -8.63 -8.70
C SER A 7 14.36 -9.93 -7.89
N THR A 8 13.18 -10.45 -7.58
CA THR A 8 12.98 -11.69 -6.80
C THR A 8 12.08 -12.66 -7.53
N SER A 9 10.85 -12.28 -7.85
CA SER A 9 9.88 -13.05 -8.63
C SER A 9 9.02 -12.10 -9.45
N LEU A 10 8.40 -12.61 -10.52
CA LEU A 10 7.52 -11.79 -11.36
C LEU A 10 6.44 -11.07 -10.54
N VAL A 11 5.80 -11.76 -9.59
CA VAL A 11 4.75 -11.20 -8.75
C VAL A 11 5.28 -10.03 -7.92
N VAL A 12 6.39 -10.23 -7.21
CA VAL A 12 7.02 -9.18 -6.38
C VAL A 12 7.55 -8.03 -7.23
N ASP A 13 8.12 -8.33 -8.38
CA ASP A 13 8.65 -7.31 -9.29
C ASP A 13 7.53 -6.44 -9.85
N VAL A 14 6.36 -7.02 -10.18
CA VAL A 14 5.19 -6.27 -10.62
C VAL A 14 4.60 -5.42 -9.47
N THR A 15 4.54 -5.92 -8.22
CA THR A 15 4.11 -5.08 -7.09
C THR A 15 5.03 -3.88 -6.90
N ASN A 16 6.34 -4.09 -6.98
CA ASN A 16 7.34 -3.02 -6.89
C ASN A 16 7.24 -2.04 -8.07
N TYR A 17 7.04 -2.54 -9.28
CA TYR A 17 6.88 -1.70 -10.46
C TYR A 17 5.66 -0.78 -10.34
N VAL A 18 4.50 -1.32 -9.98
CA VAL A 18 3.27 -0.54 -9.81
C VAL A 18 3.41 0.49 -8.68
N MET A 19 4.04 0.12 -7.57
CA MET A 19 4.34 1.08 -6.50
C MET A 19 5.21 2.23 -6.98
N LEU A 20 6.22 1.99 -7.82
CA LEU A 20 7.08 3.04 -8.37
C LEU A 20 6.37 3.88 -9.45
N GLU A 21 5.50 3.26 -10.26
CA GLU A 21 4.74 3.91 -11.34
C GLU A 21 3.64 4.82 -10.78
N LEU A 22 2.88 4.35 -9.79
CA LEU A 22 1.65 4.98 -9.29
C LEU A 22 1.76 5.55 -7.88
N GLY A 23 2.79 5.19 -7.13
CA GLY A 23 2.92 5.60 -5.73
C GLY A 23 2.13 4.75 -4.73
N GLN A 24 1.28 3.83 -5.18
CA GLN A 24 0.49 2.94 -4.35
C GLN A 24 1.25 1.65 -4.04
N PRO A 25 1.63 1.39 -2.78
CA PRO A 25 2.20 0.12 -2.38
C PRO A 25 1.20 -1.03 -2.52
N LEU A 26 1.70 -2.16 -2.98
CA LEU A 26 0.97 -3.41 -3.09
C LEU A 26 1.71 -4.50 -2.32
N HIS A 27 0.96 -5.43 -1.73
CA HIS A 27 1.54 -6.64 -1.16
C HIS A 27 0.81 -7.88 -1.67
N ALA A 28 1.56 -8.94 -1.93
CA ALA A 28 1.01 -10.19 -2.42
C ALA A 28 1.32 -11.31 -1.43
N PHE A 29 0.27 -12.00 -0.99
CA PHE A 29 0.33 -13.17 -0.12
C PHE A 29 0.16 -14.45 -0.92
N ASP A 30 0.79 -15.52 -0.50
CA ASP A 30 0.47 -16.86 -0.95
C ASP A 30 -0.93 -17.24 -0.42
N LYS A 31 -1.90 -17.34 -1.32
CA LYS A 31 -3.31 -17.61 -0.97
C LYS A 31 -3.50 -18.93 -0.22
N SER A 32 -2.67 -19.94 -0.54
CA SER A 32 -2.75 -21.25 0.12
C SER A 32 -2.40 -21.21 1.61
N LYS A 33 -1.66 -20.19 2.03
CA LYS A 33 -1.23 -19.99 3.42
C LYS A 33 -2.18 -19.11 4.24
N ILE A 34 -3.24 -18.57 3.63
CA ILE A 34 -4.26 -17.76 4.30
C ILE A 34 -5.41 -18.66 4.76
N LYS A 35 -5.81 -18.54 6.02
CA LYS A 35 -6.94 -19.25 6.62
C LYS A 35 -8.13 -18.33 6.77
N GLY A 36 -9.19 -18.61 6.02
CA GLY A 36 -10.38 -17.75 6.02
C GLY A 36 -10.18 -16.43 5.29
N GLY A 37 -10.55 -15.33 5.92
CA GLY A 37 -10.48 -13.97 5.36
C GLY A 37 -9.28 -13.17 5.85
N LEU A 38 -9.03 -12.01 5.18
CA LEU A 38 -8.07 -11.03 5.65
C LEU A 38 -8.77 -10.01 6.54
N THR A 39 -8.14 -9.67 7.66
CA THR A 39 -8.64 -8.68 8.62
C THR A 39 -7.52 -7.76 9.05
N ILE A 40 -7.81 -6.46 9.11
CA ILE A 40 -6.89 -5.45 9.66
C ILE A 40 -7.26 -5.23 11.12
N LYS A 41 -6.31 -5.49 12.02
CA LYS A 41 -6.53 -5.35 13.47
C LYS A 41 -5.23 -5.01 14.20
N LEU A 42 -5.37 -4.54 15.44
CA LEU A 42 -4.21 -4.34 16.33
C LEU A 42 -3.64 -5.69 16.79
N ALA A 43 -2.34 -5.74 17.03
CA ALA A 43 -1.64 -6.95 17.50
C ALA A 43 -2.20 -7.48 18.82
N GLY A 44 -2.63 -6.60 19.74
CA GLY A 44 -3.28 -6.97 20.98
C GLY A 44 -2.41 -7.88 21.84
N LYS A 45 -2.78 -9.16 21.95
CA LYS A 45 -2.05 -10.16 22.76
C LYS A 45 -0.96 -10.90 21.99
N VAL A 46 -0.82 -10.69 20.68
CA VAL A 46 0.26 -11.29 19.87
C VAL A 46 1.59 -10.67 20.32
N GLN A 47 2.51 -11.49 20.76
CA GLN A 47 3.78 -10.99 21.33
C GLN A 47 4.93 -11.01 20.33
N LYS A 48 4.93 -11.96 19.39
CA LYS A 48 6.04 -12.20 18.48
C LYS A 48 5.55 -12.40 17.07
N PHE A 49 6.34 -11.89 16.13
CA PHE A 49 6.06 -11.98 14.71
C PHE A 49 7.35 -12.05 13.89
N LYS A 50 7.47 -13.01 12.99
CA LYS A 50 8.64 -13.15 12.13
C LYS A 50 8.37 -12.52 10.77
N THR A 51 9.12 -11.49 10.45
CA THR A 51 9.01 -10.74 9.20
C THR A 51 9.83 -11.36 8.07
N LEU A 52 9.59 -10.93 6.81
CA LEU A 52 10.23 -11.44 5.59
C LEU A 52 11.77 -11.35 5.60
N ASP A 53 12.35 -10.44 6.38
CA ASP A 53 13.79 -10.34 6.60
C ASP A 53 14.35 -11.43 7.55
N GLY A 54 13.49 -12.35 8.01
CA GLY A 54 13.83 -13.44 8.90
C GLY A 54 13.97 -13.05 10.38
N VAL A 55 13.74 -11.78 10.72
CA VAL A 55 13.87 -11.26 12.10
C VAL A 55 12.59 -11.51 12.88
N GLU A 56 12.71 -12.12 14.07
CA GLU A 56 11.62 -12.20 15.03
C GLU A 56 11.51 -10.88 15.80
N ARG A 57 10.32 -10.26 15.72
CA ARG A 57 10.04 -8.97 16.35
C ARG A 57 9.08 -9.13 17.50
N THR A 58 9.35 -8.41 18.58
CA THR A 58 8.40 -8.26 19.67
C THR A 58 7.42 -7.17 19.30
N LEU A 59 6.12 -7.53 19.23
CA LEU A 59 5.05 -6.62 18.88
C LEU A 59 4.59 -5.79 20.10
N ASP A 60 4.21 -4.55 19.83
CA ASP A 60 3.43 -3.74 20.75
C ASP A 60 1.93 -4.05 20.54
N PRO A 61 1.10 -4.07 21.59
CA PRO A 61 -0.35 -4.28 21.43
C PRO A 61 -1.05 -3.34 20.44
N ASN A 62 -0.47 -2.16 20.18
CA ASN A 62 -1.00 -1.16 19.26
C ASN A 62 -0.38 -1.25 17.86
N ASP A 63 0.43 -2.25 17.56
CA ASP A 63 0.90 -2.46 16.19
C ASP A 63 -0.26 -2.86 15.30
N LEU A 64 -0.37 -2.19 14.15
CA LEU A 64 -1.37 -2.52 13.15
C LEU A 64 -0.91 -3.71 12.32
N MET A 65 -1.73 -4.73 12.24
CA MET A 65 -1.42 -6.00 11.58
C MET A 65 -2.45 -6.32 10.50
N VAL A 66 -2.00 -6.98 9.45
CA VAL A 66 -2.85 -7.78 8.57
C VAL A 66 -2.85 -9.19 9.13
N CYS A 67 -4.01 -9.75 9.37
CA CYS A 67 -4.20 -11.07 9.94
C CYS A 67 -5.17 -11.88 9.09
N ASP A 68 -5.09 -13.19 9.20
CA ASP A 68 -6.17 -14.09 8.84
C ASP A 68 -6.96 -14.52 10.10
N ASP A 69 -7.79 -15.54 9.98
CA ASP A 69 -8.61 -16.03 11.11
C ASP A 69 -7.75 -16.69 12.22
N GLU A 70 -6.55 -17.13 11.92
CA GLU A 70 -5.71 -17.89 12.85
C GLU A 70 -4.45 -17.14 13.30
N GLN A 71 -3.83 -16.32 12.41
CA GLN A 71 -2.50 -15.76 12.67
C GLN A 71 -2.28 -14.39 12.03
N PRO A 72 -1.27 -13.62 12.51
CA PRO A 72 -0.79 -12.43 11.81
C PRO A 72 -0.01 -12.83 10.55
N LEU A 73 -0.25 -12.09 9.46
CA LEU A 73 0.36 -12.29 8.14
C LEU A 73 1.34 -11.18 7.76
N ALA A 74 1.11 -9.95 8.23
CA ALA A 74 1.98 -8.82 7.96
C ALA A 74 1.91 -7.76 9.06
N LEU A 75 3.01 -7.05 9.26
CA LEU A 75 3.03 -5.75 9.92
C LEU A 75 2.52 -4.74 8.91
N ALA A 76 1.27 -4.28 9.08
CA ALA A 76 0.51 -3.53 8.08
C ALA A 76 1.30 -2.38 7.49
N GLY A 77 1.32 -2.28 6.17
CA GLY A 77 1.99 -1.24 5.40
C GLY A 77 3.50 -1.12 5.63
N THR A 78 4.10 -2.03 6.37
CA THR A 78 5.52 -1.96 6.75
C THR A 78 6.31 -3.14 6.20
N MET A 79 5.96 -4.36 6.58
CA MET A 79 6.65 -5.56 6.10
C MET A 79 5.79 -6.81 6.26
N GLY A 80 5.74 -7.65 5.23
CA GLY A 80 5.08 -8.93 5.26
C GLY A 80 5.69 -9.92 6.25
N GLY A 81 4.94 -10.94 6.60
CA GLY A 81 5.38 -12.05 7.42
C GLY A 81 5.91 -13.22 6.60
N LEU A 82 6.87 -13.93 7.18
CA LEU A 82 7.46 -15.10 6.55
C LEU A 82 6.45 -16.24 6.32
N SER A 83 5.41 -16.32 7.19
CA SER A 83 4.37 -17.36 7.11
C SER A 83 3.52 -17.31 5.86
N SER A 84 3.37 -16.13 5.24
CA SER A 84 2.53 -15.89 4.07
C SER A 84 3.33 -15.53 2.81
N GLU A 85 4.65 -15.69 2.86
CA GLU A 85 5.57 -15.34 1.77
C GLU A 85 5.27 -16.14 0.50
N ILE A 86 5.33 -15.46 -0.64
CA ILE A 86 5.29 -16.08 -1.96
C ILE A 86 6.58 -16.89 -2.19
N SER A 87 6.43 -18.07 -2.74
CA SER A 87 7.52 -18.99 -3.10
C SER A 87 7.41 -19.46 -4.54
N GLU A 88 8.38 -20.22 -5.01
CA GLU A 88 8.37 -20.83 -6.35
C GLU A 88 7.19 -21.81 -6.56
N THR A 89 6.62 -22.32 -5.48
CA THR A 89 5.47 -23.24 -5.50
C THR A 89 4.12 -22.54 -5.39
N THR A 90 4.10 -21.22 -5.26
CA THR A 90 2.86 -20.44 -5.15
C THR A 90 2.13 -20.42 -6.49
N THR A 91 0.90 -20.92 -6.51
CA THR A 91 0.02 -20.93 -7.69
C THR A 91 -1.06 -19.87 -7.64
N ASP A 92 -1.50 -19.52 -6.42
CA ASP A 92 -2.59 -18.58 -6.19
C ASP A 92 -2.12 -17.48 -5.23
N ILE A 93 -2.44 -16.25 -5.57
CA ILE A 93 -2.08 -15.08 -4.75
C ILE A 93 -3.31 -14.30 -4.30
N ALA A 94 -3.23 -13.72 -3.11
CA ALA A 94 -4.10 -12.64 -2.69
C ALA A 94 -3.30 -11.33 -2.73
N LEU A 95 -3.76 -10.38 -3.55
CA LEU A 95 -3.15 -9.06 -3.65
C LEU A 95 -3.82 -8.11 -2.67
N GLU A 96 -3.02 -7.37 -1.90
CA GLU A 96 -3.44 -6.28 -1.04
C GLU A 96 -3.10 -4.95 -1.72
N ALA A 97 -4.12 -4.10 -1.87
CA ALA A 97 -4.00 -2.69 -2.27
C ALA A 97 -4.83 -1.87 -1.27
N VAL A 98 -4.17 -1.20 -0.33
CA VAL A 98 -4.85 -0.65 0.86
C VAL A 98 -4.39 0.77 1.15
N HIS A 99 -5.31 1.57 1.66
CA HIS A 99 -5.02 2.80 2.38
C HIS A 99 -5.09 2.53 3.89
N PHE A 100 -4.00 2.80 4.59
CA PHE A 100 -3.92 2.65 6.04
C PHE A 100 -3.87 4.01 6.74
N CYS A 101 -4.25 4.05 8.02
CA CYS A 101 -3.98 5.20 8.88
C CYS A 101 -2.48 5.49 8.91
N GLU A 102 -2.06 6.62 8.34
CA GLU A 102 -0.66 7.03 8.21
C GLU A 102 0.08 7.12 9.55
N VAL A 103 -0.63 7.56 10.59
CA VAL A 103 -0.07 7.63 11.96
C VAL A 103 0.23 6.23 12.50
N CYS A 104 -0.63 5.25 12.21
CA CYS A 104 -0.42 3.87 12.63
C CYS A 104 0.81 3.28 11.94
N ILE A 105 0.95 3.50 10.62
CA ILE A 105 2.11 3.04 9.87
C ILE A 105 3.40 3.70 10.35
N ALA A 106 3.39 5.02 10.58
CA ALA A 106 4.54 5.74 11.11
C ALA A 106 4.97 5.21 12.49
N LYS A 107 4.02 4.85 13.36
CA LYS A 107 4.30 4.25 14.66
C LYS A 107 4.91 2.86 14.52
N ASN A 108 4.34 1.99 13.67
CA ASN A 108 4.86 0.66 13.38
C ASN A 108 6.30 0.75 12.86
N SER A 109 6.52 1.55 11.82
CA SER A 109 7.82 1.75 11.18
C SER A 109 8.90 2.19 12.17
N ARG A 110 8.61 3.20 13.00
CA ARG A 110 9.55 3.72 14.00
C ARG A 110 9.84 2.73 15.12
N ARG A 111 8.81 2.07 15.66
CA ARG A 111 8.94 1.11 16.75
C ARG A 111 9.84 -0.06 16.36
N HIS A 112 9.64 -0.60 15.19
CA HIS A 112 10.40 -1.74 14.68
C HIS A 112 11.68 -1.35 13.94
N LYS A 113 11.97 -0.05 13.80
CA LYS A 113 13.10 0.49 13.03
C LYS A 113 13.12 -0.05 11.59
N LEU A 114 11.92 -0.19 11.01
CA LEU A 114 11.69 -0.65 9.65
C LEU A 114 11.27 0.53 8.78
N SER A 115 12.06 0.84 7.77
CA SER A 115 11.74 1.87 6.77
C SER A 115 11.80 1.24 5.39
N SER A 116 10.66 0.72 4.93
CA SER A 116 10.51 0.18 3.57
C SER A 116 10.02 1.26 2.60
N GLU A 117 10.15 1.01 1.30
CA GLU A 117 9.57 1.89 0.28
C GLU A 117 8.04 1.98 0.41
N ALA A 118 7.38 0.91 0.85
CA ALA A 118 5.95 0.91 1.16
C ALA A 118 5.63 1.80 2.37
N SER A 119 6.31 1.59 3.51
CA SER A 119 6.04 2.37 4.72
C SER A 119 6.29 3.86 4.55
N ARG A 120 7.33 4.25 3.79
CA ARG A 120 7.63 5.66 3.48
C ARG A 120 6.51 6.36 2.71
N ARG A 121 5.78 5.63 1.85
CA ARG A 121 4.63 6.18 1.13
C ARG A 121 3.40 6.22 2.01
N LEU A 122 3.07 5.10 2.65
CA LEU A 122 1.86 4.97 3.46
C LEU A 122 1.87 5.86 4.72
N GLU A 123 3.03 6.09 5.35
CA GLU A 123 3.13 7.01 6.49
C GLU A 123 2.94 8.50 6.12
N ARG A 124 2.93 8.82 4.80
CA ARG A 124 2.71 10.16 4.26
C ARG A 124 1.34 10.34 3.61
N SER A 125 0.47 9.38 3.78
CA SER A 125 -0.86 9.32 3.18
C SER A 125 -0.83 9.17 1.65
N VAL A 126 -1.03 7.95 1.19
CA VAL A 126 -1.26 7.64 -0.23
C VAL A 126 -2.72 7.96 -0.56
N ASP A 127 -2.99 8.44 -1.76
CA ASP A 127 -4.37 8.69 -2.21
C ASP A 127 -5.20 7.38 -2.17
N PRO A 128 -6.28 7.34 -1.39
CA PRO A 128 -7.11 6.14 -1.25
C PRO A 128 -7.73 5.66 -2.56
N SER A 129 -7.97 6.57 -3.52
CA SER A 129 -8.55 6.24 -4.82
C SER A 129 -7.61 5.43 -5.73
N LEU A 130 -6.31 5.43 -5.43
CA LEU A 130 -5.32 4.70 -6.22
C LEU A 130 -5.34 3.18 -5.99
N ALA A 131 -5.89 2.68 -4.89
CA ALA A 131 -5.84 1.26 -4.54
C ALA A 131 -6.49 0.39 -5.63
N GLU A 132 -7.67 0.76 -6.12
CA GLU A 132 -8.38 0.05 -7.17
C GLU A 132 -7.63 0.12 -8.51
N PHE A 133 -7.15 1.31 -8.87
CA PHE A 133 -6.39 1.51 -10.11
C PHE A 133 -5.07 0.74 -10.10
N ALA A 134 -4.34 0.75 -8.99
CA ALA A 134 -3.09 0.03 -8.84
C ALA A 134 -3.28 -1.50 -8.87
N SER A 135 -4.35 -2.01 -8.26
CA SER A 135 -4.68 -3.44 -8.34
C SER A 135 -5.02 -3.87 -9.77
N ALA A 136 -5.79 -3.07 -10.51
CA ALA A 136 -6.09 -3.31 -11.92
C ALA A 136 -4.80 -3.28 -12.78
N ARG A 137 -3.90 -2.33 -12.52
CA ARG A 137 -2.60 -2.24 -13.20
C ARG A 137 -1.71 -3.44 -12.93
N PHE A 138 -1.69 -3.92 -11.68
CA PHE A 138 -0.99 -5.15 -11.32
C PHE A 138 -1.53 -6.35 -12.11
N VAL A 139 -2.85 -6.54 -12.14
CA VAL A 139 -3.49 -7.63 -12.89
C VAL A 139 -3.13 -7.54 -14.37
N GLN A 140 -3.22 -6.36 -14.97
CA GLN A 140 -2.84 -6.13 -16.38
C GLN A 140 -1.41 -6.58 -16.66
N LEU A 141 -0.46 -6.17 -15.84
CA LEU A 141 0.95 -6.50 -16.04
C LEU A 141 1.22 -7.99 -15.79
N LEU A 142 0.67 -8.56 -14.72
CA LEU A 142 0.89 -9.97 -14.39
C LEU A 142 0.33 -10.88 -15.48
N THR A 143 -0.89 -10.62 -15.98
CA THR A 143 -1.52 -11.43 -17.03
C THR A 143 -0.86 -11.26 -18.39
N ALA A 144 -0.24 -10.11 -18.66
CA ALA A 144 0.52 -9.88 -19.90
C ALA A 144 1.85 -10.66 -19.94
N HIS A 145 2.42 -10.99 -18.77
CA HIS A 145 3.75 -11.61 -18.66
C HIS A 145 3.73 -13.01 -18.06
N SER A 146 2.54 -13.58 -17.83
CA SER A 146 2.37 -14.95 -17.31
C SER A 146 1.06 -15.56 -17.76
N SER A 147 0.81 -16.82 -17.37
CA SER A 147 -0.48 -17.50 -17.55
C SER A 147 -1.47 -17.23 -16.42
N ALA A 148 -1.22 -16.27 -15.54
CA ALA A 148 -2.09 -15.92 -14.43
C ALA A 148 -3.44 -15.41 -14.92
N GLN A 149 -4.49 -15.70 -14.15
CA GLN A 149 -5.85 -15.26 -14.43
C GLN A 149 -6.39 -14.50 -13.21
N HIS A 150 -7.08 -13.41 -13.47
CA HIS A 150 -7.79 -12.68 -12.43
C HIS A 150 -9.09 -13.45 -12.08
N VAL A 151 -9.27 -13.74 -10.80
CA VAL A 151 -10.43 -14.50 -10.31
C VAL A 151 -11.51 -13.58 -9.76
N ALA A 152 -11.15 -12.69 -8.84
CA ALA A 152 -12.10 -11.77 -8.21
C ALA A 152 -11.36 -10.58 -7.58
N THR A 153 -12.11 -9.47 -7.44
CA THR A 153 -11.73 -8.32 -6.61
C THR A 153 -12.77 -8.12 -5.52
N VAL A 154 -12.31 -7.90 -4.31
CA VAL A 154 -13.15 -7.53 -3.16
C VAL A 154 -12.72 -6.15 -2.71
N VAL A 155 -13.69 -5.25 -2.56
CA VAL A 155 -13.47 -3.91 -2.02
C VAL A 155 -14.18 -3.84 -0.67
N ASP A 156 -13.45 -3.42 0.35
CA ASP A 156 -13.99 -3.25 1.70
C ASP A 156 -13.58 -1.87 2.24
N GLY A 157 -14.48 -1.25 2.99
CA GLY A 157 -14.34 0.09 3.54
C GLY A 157 -15.17 1.15 2.78
N ASP A 158 -15.36 2.28 3.46
CA ASP A 158 -16.09 3.42 2.88
C ASP A 158 -15.23 4.17 1.85
N PRO A 159 -15.81 4.63 0.73
CA PRO A 159 -15.10 5.45 -0.23
C PRO A 159 -14.59 6.74 0.42
N ILE A 160 -13.31 7.02 0.29
CA ILE A 160 -12.71 8.27 0.76
C ILE A 160 -12.67 9.24 -0.42
N TYR A 161 -13.43 10.32 -0.32
CA TYR A 161 -13.44 11.37 -1.33
C TYR A 161 -12.46 12.49 -0.95
N PRO A 162 -11.71 13.04 -1.93
CA PRO A 162 -10.88 14.21 -1.65
C PRO A 162 -11.75 15.38 -1.20
N PRO A 163 -11.30 16.16 -0.20
CA PRO A 163 -12.05 17.33 0.26
C PRO A 163 -12.17 18.37 -0.86
N LEU A 164 -13.34 18.99 -0.97
CA LEU A 164 -13.52 20.13 -1.85
C LEU A 164 -12.73 21.32 -1.30
N VAL A 165 -11.74 21.78 -2.05
CA VAL A 165 -10.94 22.96 -1.70
C VAL A 165 -11.46 24.16 -2.47
N THR A 166 -11.98 25.17 -1.74
CA THR A 166 -12.36 26.44 -2.34
C THR A 166 -11.21 27.44 -2.21
N ILE A 167 -10.81 28.04 -3.31
CA ILE A 167 -9.73 29.03 -3.33
C ILE A 167 -10.24 30.37 -3.87
N ASP A 168 -9.86 31.46 -3.19
CA ASP A 168 -10.11 32.83 -3.66
C ASP A 168 -8.98 33.25 -4.60
N PRO A 169 -9.27 33.66 -5.86
CA PRO A 169 -8.27 34.19 -6.79
C PRO A 169 -7.45 35.36 -6.23
N ALA A 170 -8.05 36.20 -5.40
CA ALA A 170 -7.35 37.29 -4.73
C ALA A 170 -6.29 36.77 -3.74
N TYR A 171 -6.56 35.67 -3.05
CA TYR A 171 -5.58 35.00 -2.19
C TYR A 171 -4.41 34.45 -3.01
N VAL A 172 -4.70 33.87 -4.20
CA VAL A 172 -3.65 33.36 -5.11
C VAL A 172 -2.73 34.51 -5.55
N SER A 173 -3.30 35.62 -6.05
CA SER A 173 -2.53 36.80 -6.48
C SER A 173 -1.68 37.35 -5.35
N LYS A 174 -2.24 37.48 -4.14
CA LYS A 174 -1.50 37.93 -2.95
C LYS A 174 -0.34 37.01 -2.59
N THR A 175 -0.55 35.69 -2.67
CA THR A 175 0.49 34.70 -2.33
C THR A 175 1.63 34.67 -3.35
N LEU A 176 1.29 34.83 -4.65
CA LEU A 176 2.28 34.85 -5.72
C LEU A 176 2.99 36.19 -5.87
N GLY A 177 2.44 37.27 -5.30
CA GLY A 177 3.01 38.63 -5.38
C GLY A 177 2.74 39.35 -6.71
N PHE A 178 1.84 38.86 -7.55
CA PHE A 178 1.38 39.48 -8.80
C PHE A 178 -0.06 39.13 -9.11
N ASP A 179 -0.75 39.98 -9.87
CA ASP A 179 -2.13 39.74 -10.25
C ASP A 179 -2.24 38.60 -11.29
N ILE A 180 -3.10 37.65 -10.99
CA ILE A 180 -3.42 36.55 -11.90
C ILE A 180 -4.94 36.46 -12.04
N PRO A 181 -5.49 36.46 -13.27
CA PRO A 181 -6.91 36.36 -13.51
C PRO A 181 -7.47 35.00 -13.02
N ALA A 182 -8.65 34.98 -12.42
CA ALA A 182 -9.34 33.77 -11.96
C ALA A 182 -9.41 32.67 -13.02
N LYS A 183 -9.66 33.06 -14.30
CA LYS A 183 -9.66 32.15 -15.43
C LYS A 183 -8.32 31.43 -15.59
N LYS A 184 -7.21 32.17 -15.43
CA LYS A 184 -5.86 31.58 -15.56
C LYS A 184 -5.55 30.61 -14.40
N VAL A 185 -5.98 30.94 -13.18
CA VAL A 185 -5.88 30.04 -12.02
C VAL A 185 -6.64 28.75 -12.33
N ALA A 186 -7.90 28.84 -12.80
CA ALA A 186 -8.71 27.68 -13.15
C ALA A 186 -8.07 26.83 -14.27
N GLU A 187 -7.54 27.46 -15.32
CA GLU A 187 -6.84 26.76 -16.40
C GLU A 187 -5.65 25.95 -15.90
N VAL A 188 -4.83 26.50 -14.99
CA VAL A 188 -3.67 25.82 -14.45
C VAL A 188 -4.08 24.65 -13.55
N LEU A 189 -5.07 24.88 -12.64
CA LEU A 189 -5.54 23.83 -11.74
C LEU A 189 -6.29 22.69 -12.43
N HIS A 190 -6.84 22.92 -13.63
CA HIS A 190 -7.53 21.89 -14.40
C HIS A 190 -6.57 20.86 -15.03
N VAL A 191 -5.29 21.19 -15.16
CA VAL A 191 -4.26 20.35 -15.80
C VAL A 191 -3.51 19.49 -14.79
N ILE A 192 -3.63 19.83 -13.52
CA ILE A 192 -3.00 19.11 -12.39
C ILE A 192 -3.97 18.05 -11.83
#